data_e1bfd1819a9fd5bdd4c4542a267bc13a
#
_entry.id   e1bfd1819a9fd5bdd4c4542a267bc13a
#
_cell.length_a   1.000
_cell.length_b   1.000
_cell.length_c   1.000
_cell.angle_alpha   90.00
_cell.angle_beta   90.00
_cell.angle_gamma   90.00
#
_symmetry.space_group_name_H-M   'P 1'
#
loop_
_entity.id
_entity.type
_entity.pdbx_description
1 polymer ?
#
loop_
_entity_poly.entity_id
_entity_poly.type
_entity_poly.pdbx_seq_one_letter_code
_entity_poly.pdbx_strand_id
1 'polypeptide(L)'
;ADASSIPPSIPPPRQTTTANIASSLKASTPYFSNLDKIFWNKSQNHPQLTKKDLIDYYDRISRYILPHLKNRPLSLSRYPDGIKGKHFYHKNWDQEKPDFVESIKIYSKSKGGVINYVMCNNKDTLLWLANLGCIEMHPWYSHVNDFNICKDAVLEDEEKCALDSPDFMVFDLDPYIYSGNENKGEEPEYNVKAFKATLQIAYALEDLFDTLNIKSCVKTSGKTGLHIFVPIGLSYTYEQTRSFTQIIGEILIKRHAQKITTAWSTVERTGKVFFDHKQNAMGKTIASVFSARPTVSATVSMPVKWEDLSNILPTDFTILNTPDMLKKSGDQWNKILQNKQDIRNILEDMAQVKL
;
A
#
# COMPACT_ATOMS: atom_id res chain seq x y z
N ALA A 1 5.36 -69.99 -8.65
CA ALA A 1 5.95 -69.31 -7.50
C ALA A 1 5.89 -67.78 -7.79
N ASP A 2 4.83 -67.13 -7.30
CA ASP A 2 4.56 -65.70 -7.50
C ASP A 2 5.05 -64.93 -6.29
N ALA A 3 5.89 -63.98 -6.53
CA ALA A 3 6.31 -62.98 -5.55
C ALA A 3 5.46 -61.71 -5.72
N SER A 4 4.51 -61.49 -4.80
CA SER A 4 3.70 -60.31 -4.69
C SER A 4 4.54 -59.11 -4.26
N SER A 5 4.67 -58.10 -5.11
CA SER A 5 5.28 -56.81 -4.82
C SER A 5 4.30 -55.96 -4.01
N ILE A 6 4.68 -55.61 -2.77
CA ILE A 6 4.00 -54.62 -1.93
C ILE A 6 4.42 -53.24 -2.40
N PRO A 7 3.51 -52.30 -2.67
CA PRO A 7 3.84 -50.93 -3.01
C PRO A 7 4.38 -50.17 -1.77
N PRO A 8 5.30 -49.19 -1.94
CA PRO A 8 5.85 -48.44 -0.83
C PRO A 8 4.78 -47.59 -0.14
N SER A 9 4.73 -47.69 1.18
CA SER A 9 3.83 -46.97 2.04
C SER A 9 4.11 -45.46 1.95
N ILE A 10 3.07 -44.66 1.66
CA ILE A 10 3.09 -43.20 1.72
C ILE A 10 3.32 -42.79 3.18
N PRO A 11 4.32 -41.95 3.48
CA PRO A 11 4.50 -41.46 4.82
C PRO A 11 3.29 -40.59 5.24
N PRO A 12 2.83 -40.67 6.49
CA PRO A 12 1.71 -39.89 6.97
C PRO A 12 2.04 -38.37 6.89
N PRO A 13 1.04 -37.51 6.64
CA PRO A 13 1.26 -36.07 6.63
C PRO A 13 1.79 -35.65 8.00
N ARG A 14 2.90 -34.86 8.00
CA ARG A 14 3.44 -34.26 9.21
C ARG A 14 2.32 -33.45 9.88
N GLN A 15 1.82 -33.94 10.98
CA GLN A 15 0.96 -33.19 11.88
C GLN A 15 1.77 -32.02 12.41
N THR A 16 1.50 -30.82 11.90
CA THR A 16 1.83 -29.57 12.57
C THR A 16 0.97 -29.54 13.84
N THR A 17 1.57 -29.94 14.95
CA THR A 17 0.87 -30.07 16.21
C THR A 17 0.30 -28.70 16.62
N THR A 18 -0.97 -28.69 16.97
CA THR A 18 -1.69 -27.57 17.61
C THR A 18 -0.92 -26.95 18.77
N ALA A 19 -0.03 -27.70 19.43
CA ALA A 19 0.87 -27.24 20.45
C ALA A 19 1.90 -26.18 19.98
N ASN A 20 2.41 -26.28 18.74
CA ASN A 20 3.35 -25.30 18.18
C ASN A 20 2.65 -23.97 17.80
N ILE A 21 1.37 -24.02 17.44
CA ILE A 21 0.59 -22.81 17.16
C ILE A 21 0.24 -22.12 18.48
N ALA A 22 -0.19 -22.86 19.51
CA ALA A 22 -0.53 -22.30 20.81
C ALA A 22 0.70 -21.70 21.55
N SER A 23 1.91 -22.27 21.36
CA SER A 23 3.13 -21.70 21.94
C SER A 23 3.58 -20.43 21.22
N SER A 24 3.31 -20.31 19.91
CA SER A 24 3.65 -19.10 19.14
C SER A 24 2.74 -17.90 19.45
N LEU A 25 1.51 -18.15 19.89
CA LEU A 25 0.55 -17.10 20.28
C LEU A 25 0.86 -16.45 21.63
N LYS A 26 1.55 -17.17 22.54
CA LYS A 26 2.02 -16.64 23.82
C LYS A 26 3.46 -16.16 23.81
N ALA A 27 4.13 -16.20 22.64
CA ALA A 27 5.51 -15.79 22.50
C ALA A 27 5.62 -14.25 22.58
N SER A 28 6.61 -13.79 23.33
CA SER A 28 6.99 -12.37 23.39
C SER A 28 7.70 -11.88 22.12
N THR A 29 8.05 -12.79 21.19
CA THR A 29 8.77 -12.52 19.94
C THR A 29 8.17 -13.32 18.79
N PRO A 30 8.24 -12.83 17.53
CA PRO A 30 7.69 -13.54 16.40
C PRO A 30 8.43 -14.87 16.13
N TYR A 31 7.65 -15.92 15.92
CA TYR A 31 8.16 -17.21 15.45
C TYR A 31 8.14 -17.26 13.93
N PHE A 32 9.24 -17.67 13.31
CA PHE A 32 9.37 -17.77 11.85
C PHE A 32 9.29 -19.20 11.38
N SER A 33 8.57 -19.44 10.28
CA SER A 33 8.39 -20.76 9.70
C SER A 33 8.55 -20.74 8.17
N ASN A 34 8.94 -21.88 7.60
CA ASN A 34 9.05 -22.07 6.15
C ASN A 34 9.90 -20.98 5.46
N LEU A 35 11.05 -20.64 6.03
CA LEU A 35 11.89 -19.53 5.57
C LEU A 35 12.39 -19.71 4.13
N ASP A 36 12.61 -20.96 3.71
CA ASP A 36 13.11 -21.32 2.37
C ASP A 36 11.98 -21.37 1.31
N LYS A 37 10.72 -21.09 1.71
CA LYS A 37 9.61 -21.08 0.76
C LYS A 37 9.86 -20.01 -0.31
N ILE A 38 9.78 -20.40 -1.57
CA ILE A 38 9.97 -19.51 -2.71
C ILE A 38 8.78 -18.53 -2.78
N PHE A 39 9.07 -17.24 -2.69
CA PHE A 39 8.10 -16.17 -2.85
C PHE A 39 8.19 -15.54 -4.23
N TRP A 40 9.41 -15.38 -4.77
CA TRP A 40 9.64 -14.92 -6.15
C TRP A 40 10.52 -15.92 -6.87
N ASN A 41 10.04 -16.41 -8.00
CA ASN A 41 10.80 -17.32 -8.83
C ASN A 41 11.97 -16.59 -9.50
N LYS A 42 13.05 -17.32 -9.76
CA LYS A 42 14.15 -16.82 -10.58
C LYS A 42 13.61 -16.40 -11.96
N SER A 43 14.00 -15.23 -12.42
CA SER A 43 13.78 -14.75 -13.78
C SER A 43 15.11 -14.42 -14.46
N GLN A 44 15.07 -14.00 -15.71
CA GLN A 44 16.28 -13.65 -16.46
C GLN A 44 17.13 -12.58 -15.77
N ASN A 45 16.48 -11.61 -15.12
CA ASN A 45 17.14 -10.44 -14.55
C ASN A 45 17.07 -10.38 -13.02
N HIS A 46 16.42 -11.35 -12.36
CA HIS A 46 16.23 -11.33 -10.91
C HIS A 46 16.49 -12.70 -10.30
N PRO A 47 17.18 -12.76 -9.13
CA PRO A 47 17.38 -14.01 -8.42
C PRO A 47 16.04 -14.55 -7.90
N GLN A 48 16.04 -15.82 -7.53
CA GLN A 48 14.99 -16.40 -6.72
C GLN A 48 15.04 -15.77 -5.32
N LEU A 49 13.88 -15.37 -4.80
CA LEU A 49 13.74 -14.85 -3.45
C LEU A 49 12.76 -15.69 -2.64
N THR A 50 13.04 -15.81 -1.36
CA THR A 50 12.30 -16.65 -0.42
C THR A 50 11.50 -15.80 0.58
N LYS A 51 10.72 -16.47 1.41
CA LYS A 51 10.08 -15.82 2.55
C LYS A 51 11.10 -15.17 3.50
N LYS A 52 12.27 -15.79 3.66
CA LYS A 52 13.36 -15.21 4.44
C LYS A 52 13.77 -13.85 3.91
N ASP A 53 13.90 -13.70 2.59
CA ASP A 53 14.30 -12.43 1.97
C ASP A 53 13.26 -11.32 2.23
N LEU A 54 11.96 -11.66 2.23
CA LEU A 54 10.90 -10.71 2.61
C LEU A 54 11.01 -10.29 4.08
N ILE A 55 11.24 -11.24 4.99
CA ILE A 55 11.40 -10.96 6.42
C ILE A 55 12.65 -10.10 6.65
N ASP A 56 13.79 -10.47 6.06
CA ASP A 56 15.04 -9.73 6.16
C ASP A 56 14.91 -8.31 5.60
N TYR A 57 14.15 -8.14 4.51
CA TYR A 57 13.82 -6.82 3.96
C TYR A 57 13.11 -5.95 5.00
N TYR A 58 11.98 -6.43 5.52
CA TYR A 58 11.21 -5.66 6.50
C TYR A 58 11.95 -5.45 7.82
N ASP A 59 12.80 -6.38 8.23
CA ASP A 59 13.67 -6.22 9.38
C ASP A 59 14.63 -5.03 9.20
N ARG A 60 15.35 -5.00 8.07
CA ARG A 60 16.35 -3.97 7.75
C ARG A 60 15.74 -2.58 7.59
N ILE A 61 14.51 -2.47 7.08
CA ILE A 61 13.83 -1.18 6.86
C ILE A 61 12.86 -0.79 7.97
N SER A 62 12.73 -1.61 9.02
CA SER A 62 11.69 -1.43 10.07
C SER A 62 11.62 -0.01 10.62
N ARG A 63 12.79 0.59 10.92
CA ARG A 63 12.86 1.97 11.45
C ARG A 63 12.33 3.04 10.48
N TYR A 64 12.31 2.75 9.18
CA TYR A 64 11.84 3.67 8.14
C TYR A 64 10.35 3.50 7.86
N ILE A 65 9.86 2.26 7.77
CA ILE A 65 8.45 2.01 7.43
C ILE A 65 7.49 2.19 8.61
N LEU A 66 7.90 1.85 9.84
CA LEU A 66 7.03 1.89 11.01
C LEU A 66 6.40 3.27 11.28
N PRO A 67 7.10 4.41 11.14
CA PRO A 67 6.48 5.73 11.32
C PRO A 67 5.30 5.97 10.38
N HIS A 68 5.31 5.38 9.17
CA HIS A 68 4.23 5.51 8.18
C HIS A 68 3.05 4.57 8.43
N LEU A 69 3.26 3.49 9.19
CA LEU A 69 2.22 2.51 9.56
C LEU A 69 1.59 2.78 10.92
N LYS A 70 2.29 3.54 11.78
CA LYS A 70 1.92 3.72 13.18
C LYS A 70 0.50 4.25 13.34
N ASN A 71 -0.27 3.58 14.20
CA ASN A 71 -1.64 3.91 14.54
C ASN A 71 -2.61 3.96 13.35
N ARG A 72 -2.30 3.26 12.24
CA ARG A 72 -3.17 3.20 11.07
C ARG A 72 -3.79 1.81 10.91
N PRO A 73 -5.12 1.72 10.75
CA PRO A 73 -5.76 0.47 10.36
C PRO A 73 -5.19 -0.03 9.04
N LEU A 74 -4.85 -1.32 8.95
CA LEU A 74 -4.20 -1.89 7.77
C LEU A 74 -5.16 -2.79 6.98
N SER A 75 -5.09 -2.65 5.66
CA SER A 75 -5.49 -3.70 4.73
C SER A 75 -4.23 -4.40 4.23
N LEU A 76 -4.26 -5.73 4.20
CA LEU A 76 -3.09 -6.56 3.95
C LEU A 76 -3.28 -7.36 2.67
N SER A 77 -2.27 -7.39 1.78
CA SER A 77 -2.22 -8.32 0.66
C SER A 77 -1.29 -9.48 1.01
N ARG A 78 -1.85 -10.66 1.20
CA ARG A 78 -1.14 -11.86 1.65
C ARG A 78 -0.96 -12.85 0.52
N TYR A 79 0.25 -13.35 0.40
CA TYR A 79 0.71 -14.34 -0.59
C TYR A 79 1.39 -15.51 0.12
N PRO A 80 0.63 -16.36 0.83
CA PRO A 80 1.23 -17.42 1.68
C PRO A 80 2.06 -18.43 0.89
N ASP A 81 1.80 -18.55 -0.42
CA ASP A 81 2.49 -19.47 -1.34
C ASP A 81 3.32 -18.72 -2.40
N GLY A 82 3.73 -17.49 -2.11
CA GLY A 82 4.48 -16.63 -3.02
C GLY A 82 3.61 -15.99 -4.10
N ILE A 83 4.21 -15.15 -4.94
CA ILE A 83 3.48 -14.29 -5.90
C ILE A 83 2.73 -15.07 -6.99
N LYS A 84 3.11 -16.32 -7.27
CA LYS A 84 2.41 -17.19 -8.23
C LYS A 84 1.29 -18.01 -7.59
N GLY A 85 1.23 -18.04 -6.26
CA GLY A 85 0.20 -18.74 -5.52
C GLY A 85 -1.09 -17.92 -5.36
N LYS A 86 -2.02 -18.50 -4.60
CA LYS A 86 -3.23 -17.76 -4.21
C LYS A 86 -2.86 -16.56 -3.35
N HIS A 87 -3.47 -15.43 -3.64
CA HIS A 87 -3.40 -14.25 -2.80
C HIS A 87 -4.80 -13.85 -2.34
N PHE A 88 -4.85 -13.12 -1.24
CA PHE A 88 -6.10 -12.57 -0.74
C PHE A 88 -5.87 -11.26 -0.01
N TYR A 89 -6.86 -10.40 -0.12
CA TYR A 89 -6.90 -9.11 0.53
C TYR A 89 -7.56 -9.26 1.90
N HIS A 90 -6.81 -9.03 2.97
CA HIS A 90 -7.21 -9.30 4.34
C HIS A 90 -7.40 -8.00 5.12
N LYS A 91 -8.65 -7.67 5.44
CA LYS A 91 -9.02 -6.49 6.25
C LYS A 91 -9.47 -6.86 7.65
N ASN A 92 -10.29 -7.92 7.77
CA ASN A 92 -10.86 -8.34 9.04
C ASN A 92 -10.02 -9.45 9.65
N TRP A 93 -9.40 -9.17 10.79
CA TRP A 93 -8.64 -10.18 11.51
C TRP A 93 -9.57 -10.88 12.53
N ASP A 94 -10.01 -12.07 12.20
CA ASP A 94 -10.92 -12.91 12.99
C ASP A 94 -10.23 -14.10 13.62
N GLN A 95 -8.90 -14.22 13.46
CA GLN A 95 -8.09 -15.29 13.99
C GLN A 95 -7.37 -14.84 15.28
N GLU A 96 -6.90 -15.81 16.06
CA GLU A 96 -5.99 -15.54 17.16
C GLU A 96 -4.71 -14.86 16.64
N LYS A 97 -4.16 -13.97 17.45
CA LYS A 97 -2.94 -13.21 17.14
C LYS A 97 -2.07 -13.11 18.37
N PRO A 98 -0.73 -12.96 18.19
CA PRO A 98 0.17 -12.72 19.32
C PRO A 98 -0.18 -11.45 20.10
N ASP A 99 0.15 -11.42 21.40
CA ASP A 99 -0.16 -10.30 22.28
C ASP A 99 0.51 -8.97 21.85
N PHE A 100 1.66 -9.04 21.16
CA PHE A 100 2.35 -7.86 20.63
C PHE A 100 1.66 -7.25 19.40
N VAL A 101 0.67 -7.93 18.82
CA VAL A 101 -0.08 -7.43 17.65
C VAL A 101 -1.31 -6.68 18.13
N GLU A 102 -1.32 -5.40 17.88
CA GLU A 102 -2.45 -4.53 18.17
C GLU A 102 -3.50 -4.58 17.05
N SER A 103 -4.75 -4.36 17.39
CA SER A 103 -5.86 -4.28 16.45
C SER A 103 -6.94 -3.33 16.93
N ILE A 104 -7.75 -2.83 16.00
CA ILE A 104 -8.84 -1.90 16.27
C ILE A 104 -10.12 -2.35 15.56
N LYS A 105 -11.25 -2.29 16.27
CA LYS A 105 -12.56 -2.68 15.77
C LYS A 105 -13.32 -1.45 15.27
N ILE A 106 -13.65 -1.41 14.00
CA ILE A 106 -14.35 -0.31 13.36
C ILE A 106 -15.63 -0.84 12.74
N TYR A 107 -16.76 -0.18 13.00
CA TYR A 107 -18.02 -0.51 12.36
C TYR A 107 -18.03 -0.02 10.92
N SER A 108 -18.29 -0.92 9.98
CA SER A 108 -18.37 -0.60 8.56
C SER A 108 -19.83 -0.49 8.11
N LYS A 109 -20.29 0.72 7.85
CA LYS A 109 -21.66 0.98 7.33
C LYS A 109 -21.91 0.22 6.01
N SER A 110 -20.93 0.14 5.14
CA SER A 110 -21.05 -0.56 3.84
C SER A 110 -21.15 -2.08 3.96
N LYS A 111 -20.59 -2.68 5.02
CA LYS A 111 -20.70 -4.11 5.30
C LYS A 111 -21.82 -4.45 6.28
N GLY A 112 -22.34 -3.47 7.00
CA GLY A 112 -23.31 -3.68 8.08
C GLY A 112 -22.72 -4.50 9.25
N GLY A 113 -21.43 -4.33 9.58
CA GLY A 113 -20.76 -5.11 10.61
C GLY A 113 -19.39 -4.58 11.01
N VAL A 114 -18.83 -5.17 12.05
CA VAL A 114 -17.53 -4.79 12.62
C VAL A 114 -16.40 -5.42 11.81
N ILE A 115 -15.36 -4.64 11.54
CA ILE A 115 -14.11 -5.09 10.96
C ILE A 115 -13.00 -4.87 12.00
N ASN A 116 -12.25 -5.91 12.31
CA ASN A 116 -11.11 -5.86 13.21
C ASN A 116 -9.82 -5.67 12.40
N TYR A 117 -9.31 -4.45 12.33
CA TYR A 117 -8.10 -4.12 11.58
C TYR A 117 -6.85 -4.34 12.41
N VAL A 118 -5.84 -5.00 11.84
CA VAL A 118 -4.50 -5.07 12.43
C VAL A 118 -3.84 -3.70 12.34
N MET A 119 -3.07 -3.37 13.37
CA MET A 119 -2.23 -2.17 13.48
C MET A 119 -0.77 -2.61 13.57
N CYS A 120 0.10 -2.01 12.77
CA CYS A 120 1.53 -2.33 12.79
C CYS A 120 2.32 -1.22 13.50
N ASN A 121 2.33 -1.27 14.84
CA ASN A 121 2.92 -0.24 15.70
C ASN A 121 4.34 -0.58 16.18
N ASN A 122 4.79 -1.81 15.97
CA ASN A 122 6.09 -2.30 16.43
C ASN A 122 6.73 -3.26 15.40
N LYS A 123 8.02 -3.48 15.57
CA LYS A 123 8.83 -4.33 14.68
C LYS A 123 8.37 -5.79 14.68
N ASP A 124 7.98 -6.32 15.83
CA ASP A 124 7.56 -7.71 15.95
C ASP A 124 6.28 -7.99 15.15
N THR A 125 5.33 -7.05 15.17
CA THR A 125 4.14 -7.11 14.31
C THR A 125 4.51 -7.05 12.83
N LEU A 126 5.44 -6.19 12.44
CA LEU A 126 5.91 -6.07 11.06
C LEU A 126 6.49 -7.39 10.54
N LEU A 127 7.36 -8.01 11.33
CA LEU A 127 8.00 -9.28 10.99
C LEU A 127 7.03 -10.47 11.03
N TRP A 128 6.09 -10.46 11.97
CA TRP A 128 5.01 -11.43 12.02
C TRP A 128 4.14 -11.38 10.77
N LEU A 129 3.76 -10.18 10.30
CA LEU A 129 3.02 -10.01 9.06
C LEU A 129 3.81 -10.52 7.85
N ALA A 130 5.10 -10.23 7.78
CA ALA A 130 5.98 -10.75 6.72
C ALA A 130 6.04 -12.30 6.74
N ASN A 131 6.14 -12.91 7.93
CA ASN A 131 6.10 -14.36 8.08
C ASN A 131 4.78 -15.00 7.63
N LEU A 132 3.67 -14.28 7.73
CA LEU A 132 2.36 -14.69 7.21
C LEU A 132 2.21 -14.51 5.70
N GLY A 133 3.28 -14.08 5.01
CA GLY A 133 3.28 -13.81 3.58
C GLY A 133 2.60 -12.50 3.20
N CYS A 134 2.52 -11.54 4.12
CA CYS A 134 2.05 -10.21 3.81
C CYS A 134 3.14 -9.47 3.02
N ILE A 135 3.00 -9.44 1.71
CA ILE A 135 3.92 -8.70 0.83
C ILE A 135 3.58 -7.22 0.86
N GLU A 136 2.29 -6.86 0.76
CA GLU A 136 1.85 -5.48 0.71
C GLU A 136 1.08 -5.09 1.96
N MET A 137 1.41 -3.92 2.49
CA MET A 137 0.71 -3.27 3.59
C MET A 137 0.08 -1.98 3.10
N HIS A 138 -1.21 -1.84 3.32
CA HIS A 138 -2.01 -0.71 2.84
C HIS A 138 -2.66 0.01 4.01
N PRO A 139 -2.04 1.08 4.55
CA PRO A 139 -2.60 1.83 5.67
C PRO A 139 -3.74 2.76 5.23
N TRP A 140 -4.65 3.05 6.17
CA TRP A 140 -5.58 4.16 6.05
C TRP A 140 -4.84 5.50 6.00
N TYR A 141 -5.44 6.51 5.38
CA TYR A 141 -4.88 7.86 5.32
C TYR A 141 -5.04 8.63 6.63
N SER A 142 -5.97 8.22 7.47
CA SER A 142 -6.12 8.67 8.86
C SER A 142 -5.40 7.74 9.83
N HIS A 143 -5.11 8.24 11.02
CA HIS A 143 -4.55 7.47 12.12
C HIS A 143 -5.38 7.67 13.39
N VAL A 144 -5.29 6.72 14.30
CA VAL A 144 -5.90 6.80 15.61
C VAL A 144 -5.06 7.73 16.48
N ASN A 145 -5.67 8.78 17.02
CA ASN A 145 -4.96 9.77 17.85
C ASN A 145 -4.46 9.16 19.17
N ASP A 146 -5.32 8.39 19.85
CA ASP A 146 -4.99 7.69 21.08
C ASP A 146 -5.48 6.24 21.01
N PHE A 147 -4.54 5.34 20.73
CA PHE A 147 -4.84 3.92 20.65
C PHE A 147 -5.37 3.35 21.95
N ASN A 148 -4.87 3.82 23.11
CA ASN A 148 -5.30 3.30 24.41
C ASN A 148 -6.77 3.60 24.71
N ILE A 149 -7.28 4.72 24.21
CA ILE A 149 -8.70 5.08 24.35
C ILE A 149 -9.57 4.26 23.37
N CYS A 150 -9.06 4.00 22.17
CA CYS A 150 -9.84 3.44 21.08
C CYS A 150 -9.81 1.90 21.00
N LYS A 151 -8.83 1.24 21.60
CA LYS A 151 -8.56 -0.21 21.42
C LYS A 151 -9.65 -1.14 21.94
N ASP A 152 -10.35 -0.76 23.03
CA ASP A 152 -11.30 -1.62 23.71
C ASP A 152 -12.76 -1.36 23.28
N ALA A 153 -13.00 -0.37 22.41
CA ALA A 153 -14.31 -0.01 21.92
C ALA A 153 -14.53 -0.48 20.48
N VAL A 154 -15.79 -0.74 20.15
CA VAL A 154 -16.21 -0.77 18.75
C VAL A 154 -16.45 0.68 18.35
N LEU A 155 -15.67 1.18 17.41
CA LEU A 155 -15.80 2.56 16.94
C LEU A 155 -16.99 2.65 15.98
N GLU A 156 -18.12 3.08 16.51
CA GLU A 156 -19.32 3.46 15.74
C GLU A 156 -19.26 4.93 15.33
N ASP A 157 -18.58 5.72 16.15
CA ASP A 157 -18.32 7.14 15.94
C ASP A 157 -16.84 7.35 15.58
N GLU A 158 -16.61 7.53 14.31
CA GLU A 158 -15.28 7.65 13.72
C GLU A 158 -14.60 8.97 14.12
N GLU A 159 -15.37 10.01 14.46
CA GLU A 159 -14.86 11.31 14.92
C GLU A 159 -14.12 11.18 16.25
N LYS A 160 -14.59 10.32 17.13
CA LYS A 160 -14.01 10.14 18.47
C LYS A 160 -12.54 9.72 18.47
N CYS A 161 -12.10 9.02 17.41
CA CYS A 161 -10.72 8.56 17.25
C CYS A 161 -10.00 9.22 16.06
N ALA A 162 -10.55 10.29 15.51
CA ALA A 162 -10.05 11.05 14.37
C ALA A 162 -9.88 10.23 13.07
N LEU A 163 -10.61 9.12 12.95
CA LEU A 163 -10.52 8.27 11.75
C LEU A 163 -11.27 8.84 10.54
N ASP A 164 -12.14 9.81 10.72
CA ASP A 164 -12.83 10.57 9.66
C ASP A 164 -11.94 11.66 9.03
N SER A 165 -10.83 12.01 9.69
CA SER A 165 -9.93 13.10 9.30
C SER A 165 -8.62 12.55 8.73
N PRO A 166 -8.42 12.57 7.40
CA PRO A 166 -7.18 12.08 6.78
C PRO A 166 -6.00 13.02 7.03
N ASP A 167 -4.81 12.43 7.14
CA ASP A 167 -3.53 13.17 7.19
C ASP A 167 -3.09 13.65 5.82
N PHE A 168 -3.66 13.07 4.76
CA PHE A 168 -3.23 13.27 3.38
C PHE A 168 -4.40 13.35 2.43
N MET A 169 -4.29 14.19 1.41
CA MET A 169 -4.94 13.95 0.14
C MET A 169 -4.02 13.09 -0.71
N VAL A 170 -4.59 12.09 -1.38
CA VAL A 170 -3.85 11.14 -2.19
C VAL A 170 -4.33 11.22 -3.64
N PHE A 171 -3.36 11.36 -4.54
CA PHE A 171 -3.57 11.38 -5.98
C PHE A 171 -2.91 10.14 -6.57
N ASP A 172 -3.75 9.22 -7.00
CA ASP A 172 -3.36 7.94 -7.57
C ASP A 172 -3.41 8.03 -9.09
N LEU A 173 -2.25 7.89 -9.72
CA LEU A 173 -2.09 7.96 -11.17
C LEU A 173 -1.77 6.58 -11.70
N ASP A 174 -2.78 5.92 -12.26
CA ASP A 174 -2.69 4.58 -12.82
C ASP A 174 -2.75 4.62 -14.36
N PRO A 175 -1.69 4.28 -15.07
CA PRO A 175 -1.72 4.25 -16.52
C PRO A 175 -2.41 2.99 -17.06
N TYR A 176 -3.41 3.18 -17.89
CA TYR A 176 -4.06 2.13 -18.69
C TYR A 176 -3.54 2.13 -20.13
N ILE A 177 -2.22 2.15 -20.27
CA ILE A 177 -1.51 2.17 -21.56
C ILE A 177 -0.83 0.82 -21.73
N TYR A 178 -1.33 0.02 -22.66
CA TYR A 178 -0.93 -1.34 -22.88
C TYR A 178 -0.05 -1.45 -24.14
N SER A 179 0.78 -2.49 -24.18
CA SER A 179 1.58 -2.84 -25.36
C SER A 179 0.72 -3.47 -26.46
N GLY A 180 -0.46 -3.98 -26.08
CA GLY A 180 -1.36 -4.75 -26.94
C GLY A 180 -1.18 -6.26 -26.83
N ASN A 181 -0.24 -6.71 -25.99
CA ASN A 181 0.05 -8.12 -25.76
C ASN A 181 -0.50 -8.63 -24.41
N GLU A 182 -1.07 -7.75 -23.60
CA GLU A 182 -1.65 -8.08 -22.31
C GLU A 182 -3.03 -8.72 -22.49
N ASN A 183 -3.36 -9.69 -21.64
CA ASN A 183 -4.71 -10.23 -21.57
C ASN A 183 -5.66 -9.18 -20.96
N LYS A 184 -6.93 -9.26 -21.32
CA LYS A 184 -7.95 -8.35 -20.83
C LYS A 184 -8.04 -8.43 -19.29
N GLY A 185 -7.73 -7.33 -18.61
CA GLY A 185 -7.75 -7.22 -17.16
C GLY A 185 -6.41 -7.49 -16.46
N GLU A 186 -5.36 -7.83 -17.20
CA GLU A 186 -3.99 -7.87 -16.67
C GLU A 186 -3.40 -6.46 -16.71
N GLU A 187 -3.08 -5.92 -15.54
CA GLU A 187 -2.27 -4.71 -15.45
C GLU A 187 -0.81 -5.07 -15.75
N PRO A 188 -0.14 -4.39 -16.70
CA PRO A 188 1.28 -4.62 -16.94
C PRO A 188 2.06 -4.21 -15.68
N GLU A 189 2.98 -5.07 -15.22
CA GLU A 189 3.81 -4.78 -14.05
C GLU A 189 4.66 -3.52 -14.27
N TYR A 190 5.16 -3.36 -15.49
CA TYR A 190 5.92 -2.19 -15.91
C TYR A 190 5.86 -2.00 -17.42
N ASN A 191 5.57 -0.78 -17.82
CA ASN A 191 5.57 -0.35 -19.23
C ASN A 191 6.17 1.05 -19.35
N VAL A 192 7.27 1.17 -20.10
CA VAL A 192 8.01 2.45 -20.26
C VAL A 192 7.15 3.57 -20.83
N LYS A 193 6.34 3.26 -21.85
CA LYS A 193 5.43 4.24 -22.48
C LYS A 193 4.37 4.72 -21.49
N ALA A 194 3.81 3.79 -20.74
CA ALA A 194 2.83 4.08 -19.70
C ALA A 194 3.43 4.94 -18.58
N PHE A 195 4.62 4.59 -18.12
CA PHE A 195 5.32 5.39 -17.09
C PHE A 195 5.62 6.81 -17.58
N LYS A 196 6.11 6.98 -18.82
CA LYS A 196 6.32 8.30 -19.42
C LYS A 196 5.04 9.13 -19.50
N ALA A 197 3.91 8.51 -19.83
CA ALA A 197 2.62 9.21 -19.83
C ALA A 197 2.20 9.62 -18.41
N THR A 198 2.43 8.75 -17.41
CA THR A 198 2.17 9.06 -16.01
C THR A 198 3.03 10.22 -15.52
N LEU A 199 4.32 10.27 -15.89
CA LEU A 199 5.21 11.39 -15.58
C LEU A 199 4.67 12.74 -16.10
N GLN A 200 4.15 12.77 -17.34
CA GLN A 200 3.58 13.99 -17.90
C GLN A 200 2.39 14.52 -17.08
N ILE A 201 1.53 13.62 -16.61
CA ILE A 201 0.39 14.01 -15.77
C ILE A 201 0.84 14.38 -14.36
N ALA A 202 1.84 13.68 -13.81
CA ALA A 202 2.40 14.00 -12.49
C ALA A 202 3.00 15.41 -12.47
N TYR A 203 3.79 15.79 -13.48
CA TYR A 203 4.34 17.14 -13.59
C TYR A 203 3.26 18.21 -13.83
N ALA A 204 2.24 17.91 -14.64
CA ALA A 204 1.10 18.82 -14.81
C ALA A 204 0.33 19.04 -13.49
N LEU A 205 0.28 18.03 -12.63
CA LEU A 205 -0.30 18.14 -11.29
C LEU A 205 0.62 18.94 -10.35
N GLU A 206 1.93 18.73 -10.42
CA GLU A 206 2.92 19.50 -9.65
C GLU A 206 2.85 20.99 -9.99
N ASP A 207 2.85 21.34 -11.30
CA ASP A 207 2.71 22.74 -11.78
C ASP A 207 1.41 23.38 -11.27
N LEU A 208 0.31 22.61 -11.23
CA LEU A 208 -0.95 23.10 -10.67
C LEU A 208 -0.84 23.34 -9.17
N PHE A 209 -0.18 22.44 -8.43
CA PHE A 209 0.04 22.59 -6.99
C PHE A 209 0.95 23.79 -6.68
N ASP A 210 1.98 24.01 -7.48
CA ASP A 210 2.85 25.19 -7.32
C ASP A 210 2.07 26.49 -7.54
N THR A 211 1.16 26.53 -8.54
CA THR A 211 0.25 27.66 -8.78
C THR A 211 -0.67 27.91 -7.57
N LEU A 212 -1.11 26.86 -6.91
CA LEU A 212 -1.97 26.91 -5.71
C LEU A 212 -1.18 27.04 -4.40
N ASN A 213 0.15 27.11 -4.47
CA ASN A 213 1.06 27.10 -3.31
C ASN A 213 0.85 25.88 -2.38
N ILE A 214 0.57 24.71 -2.98
CA ILE A 214 0.41 23.43 -2.29
C ILE A 214 1.72 22.65 -2.40
N LYS A 215 2.23 22.15 -1.27
CA LYS A 215 3.39 21.25 -1.24
C LYS A 215 2.94 19.81 -1.32
N SER A 216 3.57 19.05 -2.20
CA SER A 216 3.26 17.63 -2.39
C SER A 216 4.53 16.77 -2.33
N CYS A 217 4.32 15.48 -2.10
CA CYS A 217 5.36 14.46 -2.08
C CYS A 217 4.98 13.36 -3.07
N VAL A 218 5.94 12.83 -3.80
CA VAL A 218 5.71 11.80 -4.81
C VAL A 218 6.45 10.52 -4.46
N LYS A 219 5.83 9.38 -4.75
CA LYS A 219 6.46 8.05 -4.68
C LYS A 219 6.05 7.19 -5.87
N THR A 220 6.91 6.22 -6.22
CA THR A 220 6.50 5.17 -7.17
C THR A 220 5.42 4.30 -6.54
N SER A 221 4.50 3.80 -7.36
CA SER A 221 3.57 2.76 -6.87
C SER A 221 4.27 1.42 -6.62
N GLY A 222 5.51 1.26 -7.10
CA GLY A 222 6.22 -0.01 -7.19
C GLY A 222 5.75 -0.88 -8.36
N LYS A 223 4.81 -0.38 -9.18
CA LYS A 223 4.41 -0.86 -10.50
C LYS A 223 4.59 0.30 -11.49
N THR A 224 3.73 0.46 -12.47
CA THR A 224 3.87 1.51 -13.50
C THR A 224 3.39 2.90 -13.04
N GLY A 225 2.55 2.98 -12.03
CA GLY A 225 1.91 4.22 -11.57
C GLY A 225 2.73 5.05 -10.60
N LEU A 226 2.19 6.21 -10.25
CA LEU A 226 2.72 7.13 -9.24
C LEU A 226 1.65 7.48 -8.23
N HIS A 227 2.06 7.63 -6.98
CA HIS A 227 1.20 8.12 -5.89
C HIS A 227 1.73 9.47 -5.40
N ILE A 228 0.89 10.48 -5.40
CA ILE A 228 1.24 11.83 -4.94
C ILE A 228 0.43 12.11 -3.69
N PHE A 229 1.10 12.59 -2.65
CA PHE A 229 0.54 12.86 -1.34
C PHE A 229 0.66 14.34 -1.02
N VAL A 230 -0.42 14.94 -0.58
CA VAL A 230 -0.45 16.29 -0.02
C VAL A 230 -0.74 16.17 1.47
N PRO A 231 0.23 16.46 2.35
CA PRO A 231 0.00 16.44 3.80
C PRO A 231 -0.89 17.59 4.21
N ILE A 232 -1.95 17.30 4.97
CA ILE A 232 -2.96 18.26 5.41
C ILE A 232 -3.16 18.21 6.92
N GLY A 233 -3.66 19.28 7.50
CA GLY A 233 -4.06 19.32 8.91
C GLY A 233 -5.26 18.41 9.21
N LEU A 234 -5.50 18.11 10.49
CA LEU A 234 -6.58 17.22 10.93
C LEU A 234 -7.97 17.88 10.94
N SER A 235 -8.14 19.01 10.27
CA SER A 235 -9.41 19.76 10.23
C SER A 235 -10.27 19.46 9.00
N TYR A 236 -9.84 18.51 8.16
CA TYR A 236 -10.54 18.18 6.91
C TYR A 236 -11.12 16.77 6.98
N THR A 237 -12.37 16.63 6.50
CA THR A 237 -13.02 15.33 6.34
C THR A 237 -12.62 14.66 5.02
N TYR A 238 -12.83 13.35 4.93
CA TYR A 238 -12.68 12.62 3.66
C TYR A 238 -13.58 13.15 2.55
N GLU A 239 -14.74 13.68 2.87
CA GLU A 239 -15.64 14.28 1.88
C GLU A 239 -15.06 15.55 1.27
N GLN A 240 -14.51 16.43 2.10
CA GLN A 240 -13.83 17.65 1.65
C GLN A 240 -12.61 17.32 0.79
N THR A 241 -11.76 16.37 1.23
CA THR A 241 -10.57 15.95 0.47
C THR A 241 -10.94 15.31 -0.86
N ARG A 242 -12.01 14.49 -0.90
CA ARG A 242 -12.52 13.89 -2.12
C ARG A 242 -13.06 14.95 -3.10
N SER A 243 -13.80 15.91 -2.60
CA SER A 243 -14.33 17.01 -3.42
C SER A 243 -13.20 17.83 -4.03
N PHE A 244 -12.17 18.16 -3.26
CA PHE A 244 -11.00 18.86 -3.75
C PHE A 244 -10.28 18.04 -4.83
N THR A 245 -9.99 16.78 -4.58
CA THR A 245 -9.29 15.93 -5.56
C THR A 245 -10.09 15.72 -6.83
N GLN A 246 -11.43 15.72 -6.75
CA GLN A 246 -12.29 15.69 -7.91
C GLN A 246 -12.13 16.96 -8.77
N ILE A 247 -12.16 18.15 -8.15
CA ILE A 247 -11.96 19.42 -8.85
C ILE A 247 -10.61 19.48 -9.54
N ILE A 248 -9.55 19.07 -8.85
CA ILE A 248 -8.21 18.97 -9.45
C ILE A 248 -8.22 18.04 -10.67
N GLY A 249 -8.87 16.88 -10.56
CA GLY A 249 -9.01 15.94 -11.67
C GLY A 249 -9.75 16.55 -12.88
N GLU A 250 -10.83 17.30 -12.64
CA GLU A 250 -11.60 18.00 -13.68
C GLU A 250 -10.73 19.06 -14.39
N ILE A 251 -9.93 19.82 -13.65
CA ILE A 251 -8.99 20.80 -14.22
C ILE A 251 -7.94 20.10 -15.11
N LEU A 252 -7.37 19.00 -14.62
CA LEU A 252 -6.37 18.24 -15.39
C LEU A 252 -6.99 17.63 -16.65
N ILE A 253 -8.20 17.07 -16.58
CA ILE A 253 -8.91 16.53 -17.75
C ILE A 253 -9.18 17.63 -18.77
N LYS A 254 -9.64 18.79 -18.33
CA LYS A 254 -9.89 19.93 -19.23
C LYS A 254 -8.65 20.35 -20.01
N ARG A 255 -7.48 20.27 -19.36
CA ARG A 255 -6.17 20.63 -19.99
C ARG A 255 -5.55 19.48 -20.82
N HIS A 256 -5.81 18.23 -20.45
CA HIS A 256 -5.12 17.04 -20.97
C HIS A 256 -6.10 15.91 -21.35
N ALA A 257 -7.26 16.21 -21.91
CA ALA A 257 -8.38 15.28 -22.16
C ALA A 257 -8.01 13.97 -22.88
N GLN A 258 -6.98 14.00 -23.74
CA GLN A 258 -6.50 12.81 -24.47
C GLN A 258 -5.56 11.92 -23.66
N LYS A 259 -5.05 12.39 -22.51
CA LYS A 259 -4.00 11.72 -21.73
C LYS A 259 -4.47 11.22 -20.37
N ILE A 260 -5.53 11.79 -19.82
CA ILE A 260 -6.04 11.50 -18.46
C ILE A 260 -7.55 11.27 -18.49
N THR A 261 -8.03 10.46 -17.58
CA THR A 261 -9.46 10.19 -17.39
C THR A 261 -9.78 9.87 -15.92
N THR A 262 -10.99 10.20 -15.49
CA THR A 262 -11.60 9.74 -14.23
C THR A 262 -12.68 8.69 -14.46
N ALA A 263 -12.88 8.25 -15.70
CA ALA A 263 -13.89 7.27 -16.07
C ALA A 263 -13.63 5.93 -15.37
N TRP A 264 -14.66 5.32 -14.82
CA TRP A 264 -14.56 4.04 -14.13
C TRP A 264 -14.46 2.85 -15.10
N SER A 265 -15.01 3.00 -16.29
CA SER A 265 -14.96 1.97 -17.34
C SER A 265 -13.53 1.74 -17.83
N THR A 266 -13.06 0.50 -17.83
CA THR A 266 -11.73 0.13 -18.32
C THR A 266 -11.56 0.43 -19.80
N VAL A 267 -12.63 0.38 -20.59
CA VAL A 267 -12.62 0.73 -22.02
C VAL A 267 -12.28 2.21 -22.21
N GLU A 268 -12.88 3.08 -21.40
CA GLU A 268 -12.64 4.53 -21.45
C GLU A 268 -11.27 4.93 -20.88
N ARG A 269 -10.64 4.06 -20.07
CA ARG A 269 -9.28 4.27 -19.54
C ARG A 269 -8.19 3.89 -20.53
N THR A 270 -8.48 3.01 -21.50
CA THR A 270 -7.49 2.49 -22.43
C THR A 270 -6.75 3.63 -23.15
N GLY A 271 -5.42 3.62 -23.09
CA GLY A 271 -4.56 4.63 -23.66
C GLY A 271 -4.38 5.90 -22.83
N LYS A 272 -4.96 5.96 -21.62
CA LYS A 272 -4.92 7.13 -20.73
C LYS A 272 -4.38 6.78 -19.36
N VAL A 273 -3.97 7.81 -18.62
CA VAL A 273 -3.71 7.72 -17.18
C VAL A 273 -5.04 7.87 -16.45
N PHE A 274 -5.38 6.90 -15.64
CA PHE A 274 -6.54 6.97 -14.76
C PHE A 274 -6.19 7.74 -13.49
N PHE A 275 -7.03 8.70 -13.16
CA PHE A 275 -6.94 9.52 -11.96
C PHE A 275 -8.09 9.14 -11.03
N ASP A 276 -7.78 8.42 -9.94
CA ASP A 276 -8.81 7.96 -9.00
C ASP A 276 -9.07 8.98 -7.88
N HIS A 277 -9.97 9.94 -8.13
CA HIS A 277 -10.40 10.88 -7.08
C HIS A 277 -11.20 10.18 -5.95
N LYS A 278 -11.82 9.02 -6.22
CA LYS A 278 -12.56 8.24 -5.22
C LYS A 278 -11.64 7.53 -4.22
N GLN A 279 -10.33 7.56 -4.46
CA GLN A 279 -9.34 7.03 -3.55
C GLN A 279 -9.37 7.79 -2.21
N ASN A 280 -9.75 9.08 -2.20
CA ASN A 280 -9.90 9.88 -1.00
C ASN A 280 -11.26 9.65 -0.31
N ALA A 281 -11.50 8.43 0.14
CA ALA A 281 -12.67 8.06 0.93
C ALA A 281 -12.23 7.23 2.13
N MET A 282 -12.98 7.34 3.23
CA MET A 282 -12.70 6.60 4.45
C MET A 282 -12.64 5.08 4.18
N GLY A 283 -11.68 4.41 4.78
CA GLY A 283 -11.44 2.97 4.58
C GLY A 283 -10.79 2.61 3.24
N LYS A 284 -10.48 3.59 2.38
CA LYS A 284 -9.63 3.40 1.22
C LYS A 284 -8.17 3.38 1.65
N THR A 285 -7.38 2.62 0.91
CA THR A 285 -5.99 2.37 1.22
C THR A 285 -5.17 2.27 -0.06
N ILE A 286 -3.88 2.55 0.06
CA ILE A 286 -2.91 2.40 -1.03
C ILE A 286 -1.64 1.78 -0.45
N ALA A 287 -0.79 1.19 -1.29
CA ALA A 287 0.48 0.62 -0.83
C ALA A 287 1.28 1.63 -0.01
N SER A 288 1.70 1.22 1.19
CA SER A 288 2.51 2.06 2.07
C SER A 288 3.82 2.48 1.41
N VAL A 289 4.36 3.57 1.89
CA VAL A 289 5.77 3.91 1.72
C VAL A 289 6.62 2.71 2.10
N PHE A 290 7.57 2.33 1.27
CA PHE A 290 8.46 1.18 1.43
C PHE A 290 7.77 -0.20 1.45
N SER A 291 6.48 -0.29 1.12
CA SER A 291 5.84 -1.59 0.95
C SER A 291 6.44 -2.33 -0.24
N ALA A 292 6.83 -3.59 -0.03
CA ALA A 292 7.16 -4.50 -1.13
C ALA A 292 5.93 -4.72 -2.02
N ARG A 293 6.18 -5.08 -3.29
CA ARG A 293 5.13 -5.35 -4.27
C ARG A 293 5.29 -6.75 -4.85
N PRO A 294 4.20 -7.44 -5.20
CA PRO A 294 4.23 -8.79 -5.76
C PRO A 294 4.56 -8.79 -7.26
N THR A 295 5.45 -7.90 -7.69
CA THR A 295 5.99 -7.86 -9.05
C THR A 295 7.08 -8.90 -9.22
N VAL A 296 7.40 -9.29 -10.44
CA VAL A 296 8.48 -10.29 -10.71
C VAL A 296 9.80 -9.87 -10.10
N SER A 297 10.08 -8.57 -10.07
CA SER A 297 11.31 -7.98 -9.54
C SER A 297 11.28 -7.69 -8.04
N ALA A 298 10.20 -8.03 -7.33
CA ALA A 298 10.00 -7.67 -5.93
C ALA A 298 10.24 -6.18 -5.67
N THR A 299 9.60 -5.33 -6.48
CA THR A 299 9.74 -3.88 -6.40
C THR A 299 9.20 -3.30 -5.09
N VAL A 300 9.52 -2.06 -4.85
CA VAL A 300 9.15 -1.32 -3.64
C VAL A 300 8.44 -0.01 -4.02
N SER A 301 7.40 0.34 -3.28
CA SER A 301 6.76 1.65 -3.38
C SER A 301 7.65 2.71 -2.72
N MET A 302 8.48 3.40 -3.51
CA MET A 302 9.60 4.21 -3.04
C MET A 302 9.32 5.70 -3.13
N PRO A 303 9.44 6.47 -2.03
CA PRO A 303 9.50 7.93 -2.07
C PRO A 303 10.68 8.41 -2.92
N VAL A 304 10.42 9.40 -3.75
CA VAL A 304 11.42 10.05 -4.58
C VAL A 304 11.24 11.56 -4.53
N LYS A 305 12.27 12.30 -4.87
CA LYS A 305 12.15 13.75 -5.01
C LYS A 305 11.56 14.07 -6.39
N TRP A 306 10.84 15.18 -6.48
CA TRP A 306 10.28 15.64 -7.75
C TRP A 306 11.37 15.87 -8.81
N GLU A 307 12.49 16.48 -8.43
CA GLU A 307 13.63 16.74 -9.32
C GLU A 307 14.29 15.47 -9.88
N ASP A 308 14.20 14.35 -9.16
CA ASP A 308 14.81 13.08 -9.56
C ASP A 308 13.84 12.19 -10.38
N LEU A 309 12.53 12.52 -10.38
CA LEU A 309 11.46 11.64 -10.87
C LEU A 309 11.62 11.25 -12.35
N SER A 310 12.15 12.16 -13.20
CA SER A 310 12.40 11.87 -14.63
C SER A 310 13.56 10.90 -14.87
N ASN A 311 14.43 10.70 -13.89
CA ASN A 311 15.67 9.94 -14.00
C ASN A 311 15.57 8.54 -13.39
N ILE A 312 14.41 8.18 -12.84
CA ILE A 312 14.19 6.88 -12.19
C ILE A 312 13.18 6.04 -12.96
N LEU A 313 13.26 4.73 -12.73
CA LEU A 313 12.25 3.77 -13.13
C LEU A 313 11.67 3.10 -11.87
N PRO A 314 10.39 2.72 -11.86
CA PRO A 314 9.82 1.98 -10.73
C PRO A 314 10.57 0.69 -10.39
N THR A 315 11.22 0.07 -11.39
CA THR A 315 12.02 -1.15 -11.25
C THR A 315 13.40 -0.93 -10.63
N ASP A 316 13.83 0.31 -10.43
CA ASP A 316 15.11 0.62 -9.77
C ASP A 316 15.08 0.35 -8.26
N PHE A 317 13.88 0.22 -7.69
CA PHE A 317 13.67 0.02 -6.26
C PHE A 317 13.10 -1.37 -5.97
N THR A 318 13.91 -2.22 -5.38
CA THR A 318 13.56 -3.62 -5.05
C THR A 318 13.82 -3.91 -3.58
N ILE A 319 13.29 -5.03 -3.05
CA ILE A 319 13.60 -5.45 -1.68
C ILE A 319 15.10 -5.73 -1.45
N LEU A 320 15.86 -5.94 -2.53
CA LEU A 320 17.29 -6.22 -2.43
C LEU A 320 18.13 -4.96 -2.21
N ASN A 321 17.83 -3.88 -2.90
CA ASN A 321 18.67 -2.68 -2.90
C ASN A 321 18.12 -1.52 -2.03
N THR A 322 16.82 -1.45 -1.83
CA THR A 322 16.18 -0.38 -1.03
C THR A 322 16.75 -0.24 0.38
N PRO A 323 17.06 -1.33 1.14
CA PRO A 323 17.63 -1.18 2.48
C PRO A 323 18.97 -0.42 2.49
N ASP A 324 19.85 -0.67 1.51
CA ASP A 324 21.14 0.01 1.41
C ASP A 324 21.01 1.45 0.91
N MET A 325 20.03 1.71 0.05
CA MET A 325 19.67 3.08 -0.35
C MET A 325 19.18 3.90 0.84
N LEU A 326 18.26 3.35 1.64
CA LEU A 326 17.74 4.00 2.84
C LEU A 326 18.81 4.23 3.91
N LYS A 327 19.77 3.33 4.03
CA LYS A 327 20.92 3.52 4.93
C LYS A 327 21.77 4.71 4.52
N LYS A 328 21.88 5.01 3.23
CA LYS A 328 22.68 6.12 2.69
C LYS A 328 21.94 7.45 2.71
N SER A 329 20.69 7.47 2.22
CA SER A 329 19.95 8.71 1.98
C SER A 329 18.87 9.00 3.04
N GLY A 330 18.52 8.01 3.89
CA GLY A 330 17.41 8.12 4.83
C GLY A 330 16.05 8.08 4.15
N ASP A 331 15.00 8.27 4.95
CA ASP A 331 13.62 8.38 4.48
C ASP A 331 13.35 9.80 3.99
N GLN A 332 13.03 9.97 2.72
CA GLN A 332 12.67 11.25 2.10
C GLN A 332 11.37 11.84 2.66
N TRP A 333 10.52 10.99 3.23
CA TRP A 333 9.23 11.38 3.79
C TRP A 333 9.17 11.38 5.32
N ASN A 334 10.31 11.32 6.00
CA ASN A 334 10.39 11.27 7.47
C ASN A 334 9.69 12.43 8.20
N LYS A 335 9.49 13.56 7.51
CA LYS A 335 8.81 14.76 8.03
C LYS A 335 7.44 15.02 7.41
N ILE A 336 6.91 14.10 6.61
CA ILE A 336 5.67 14.34 5.87
C ILE A 336 4.49 14.70 6.81
N LEU A 337 4.41 14.05 7.97
CA LEU A 337 3.38 14.35 8.98
C LEU A 337 3.62 15.63 9.78
N GLN A 338 4.83 16.18 9.73
CA GLN A 338 5.18 17.43 10.41
C GLN A 338 4.91 18.66 9.52
N ASN A 339 4.88 18.47 8.21
CA ASN A 339 4.71 19.52 7.22
C ASN A 339 3.25 19.66 6.75
N LYS A 340 2.29 19.48 7.66
CA LYS A 340 0.86 19.57 7.38
C LYS A 340 0.47 20.99 6.97
N GLN A 341 -0.35 21.10 5.94
CA GLN A 341 -0.77 22.35 5.32
C GLN A 341 -2.22 22.68 5.67
N ASP A 342 -2.51 23.95 5.79
CA ASP A 342 -3.88 24.47 5.82
C ASP A 342 -4.27 24.90 4.40
N ILE A 343 -5.29 24.26 3.83
CA ILE A 343 -5.77 24.52 2.47
C ILE A 343 -7.19 25.11 2.45
N ARG A 344 -7.68 25.65 3.58
CA ARG A 344 -9.07 26.18 3.69
C ARG A 344 -9.36 27.25 2.65
N ASN A 345 -8.50 28.25 2.53
CA ASN A 345 -8.71 29.33 1.57
C ASN A 345 -8.79 28.80 0.14
N ILE A 346 -7.97 27.81 -0.20
CA ILE A 346 -7.97 27.19 -1.53
C ILE A 346 -9.29 26.43 -1.76
N LEU A 347 -9.78 25.73 -0.74
CA LEU A 347 -11.07 25.02 -0.81
C LEU A 347 -12.24 25.98 -0.98
N GLU A 348 -12.23 27.13 -0.25
CA GLU A 348 -13.23 28.17 -0.32
C GLU A 348 -13.24 28.84 -1.70
N ASP A 349 -12.09 29.20 -2.23
CA ASP A 349 -11.92 29.80 -3.55
C ASP A 349 -12.42 28.85 -4.66
N MET A 350 -12.08 27.56 -4.57
CA MET A 350 -12.52 26.54 -5.53
C MET A 350 -14.03 26.27 -5.46
N ALA A 351 -14.64 26.35 -4.27
CA ALA A 351 -16.08 26.20 -4.13
C ALA A 351 -16.84 27.35 -4.81
N GLN A 352 -16.29 28.56 -4.81
CA GLN A 352 -16.87 29.74 -5.49
C GLN A 352 -16.76 29.65 -7.01
N VAL A 353 -15.76 28.98 -7.55
CA VAL A 353 -15.59 28.82 -9.01
C VAL A 353 -16.57 27.79 -9.61
N LYS A 354 -17.17 26.92 -8.80
CA LYS A 354 -18.19 25.93 -9.21
C LYS A 354 -19.62 26.49 -9.30
N LEU A 355 -19.86 27.70 -8.80
CA LEU A 355 -21.14 28.40 -8.88
C LEU A 355 -21.18 29.37 -10.07
#